data_9324ad3ba817e1f0c4524dad7d1d9bd2
#
_entry.id   9324ad3ba817e1f0c4524dad7d1d9bd2
#
_cell.length_a   1.000
_cell.length_b   1.000
_cell.length_c   1.000
_cell.angle_alpha   90.00
_cell.angle_beta   90.00
_cell.angle_gamma   90.00
#
_symmetry.space_group_name_H-M   'P 1'
#
loop_
_entity.id
_entity.type
_entity.pdbx_description
1 polymer ?
#
loop_
_entity_poly.entity_id
_entity_poly.type
_entity_poly.pdbx_seq_one_letter_code
_entity_poly.pdbx_strand_id
1 'polypeptide(L)'
;MNTAEYERMYRLEDSYWWFVGRHRLIESLLRSYYGPPDKPESALRLLDIGCGTGAMSARLARWGRVVSADFSPLALQFSRRRGLHNLVGADAMNLPFQSNQFDALVAMDMLEHLPDDNAALREFHRVLKPGGRVFATVPAYMHLWSDHDVSLMHHRRYVRKEMAERFAAAGFEIEKLSHTMMLLYPVVALQRRLNKTKSTLPQFAAPVNAALTGLFTAENAVAKNLNFPFGVTILCIARKT
;
A
#
# COMPACT_ATOMS: atom_id res chain seq x y z
N MET A 1 -2.31 14.49 -5.78
CA MET A 1 -1.99 15.19 -4.50
C MET A 1 -1.27 16.50 -4.78
N ASN A 2 -1.44 17.52 -3.92
CA ASN A 2 -0.71 18.80 -3.99
C ASN A 2 0.64 18.73 -3.25
N THR A 3 1.50 19.76 -3.43
CA THR A 3 2.85 19.82 -2.83
C THR A 3 2.83 19.72 -1.31
N ALA A 4 1.88 20.39 -0.64
CA ALA A 4 1.79 20.40 0.82
C ALA A 4 1.49 19.01 1.40
N GLU A 5 0.67 18.19 0.71
CA GLU A 5 0.38 16.81 1.11
C GLU A 5 1.61 15.91 0.94
N TYR A 6 2.41 16.06 -0.12
CA TYR A 6 3.68 15.33 -0.27
C TYR A 6 4.70 15.71 0.82
N GLU A 7 4.84 17.00 1.13
CA GLU A 7 5.72 17.45 2.22
C GLU A 7 5.29 16.89 3.57
N ARG A 8 3.98 16.87 3.82
CA ARG A 8 3.42 16.31 5.04
C ARG A 8 3.67 14.81 5.12
N MET A 9 3.40 14.07 4.04
CA MET A 9 3.65 12.64 3.94
C MET A 9 5.12 12.33 4.21
N TYR A 10 6.04 13.02 3.53
CA TYR A 10 7.49 12.85 3.70
C TYR A 10 7.95 13.02 5.15
N ARG A 11 7.36 13.97 5.89
CA ARG A 11 7.70 14.22 7.32
C ARG A 11 7.11 13.15 8.25
N LEU A 12 5.97 12.56 7.90
CA LEU A 12 5.21 11.70 8.81
C LEU A 12 5.42 10.20 8.57
N GLU A 13 5.84 9.78 7.39
CA GLU A 13 5.92 8.36 6.99
C GLU A 13 6.78 7.49 7.90
N ASP A 14 7.82 8.06 8.51
CA ASP A 14 8.75 7.31 9.36
C ASP A 14 8.37 7.33 10.85
N SER A 15 7.40 8.16 11.26
CA SER A 15 7.07 8.37 12.67
C SER A 15 5.59 8.25 13.01
N TYR A 16 4.70 8.57 12.09
CA TYR A 16 3.28 8.56 12.36
C TYR A 16 2.73 7.14 12.35
N TRP A 17 1.99 6.77 13.38
CA TRP A 17 1.53 5.40 13.69
C TRP A 17 0.90 4.67 12.49
N TRP A 18 0.12 5.37 11.68
CA TRP A 18 -0.59 4.77 10.55
C TRP A 18 0.37 4.32 9.43
N PHE A 19 1.33 5.17 9.05
CA PHE A 19 2.35 4.81 8.07
C PHE A 19 3.26 3.71 8.59
N VAL A 20 3.78 3.88 9.82
CA VAL A 20 4.68 2.89 10.45
C VAL A 20 4.01 1.52 10.57
N GLY A 21 2.73 1.48 10.98
CA GLY A 21 1.98 0.23 11.10
C GLY A 21 1.81 -0.47 9.75
N ARG A 22 1.50 0.27 8.69
CA ARG A 22 1.33 -0.26 7.32
C ARG A 22 2.65 -0.77 6.74
N HIS A 23 3.73 -0.01 6.90
CA HIS A 23 5.05 -0.45 6.47
C HIS A 23 5.45 -1.77 7.16
N ARG A 24 5.28 -1.86 8.48
CA ARG A 24 5.56 -3.09 9.26
C ARG A 24 4.70 -4.26 8.81
N LEU A 25 3.45 -4.03 8.43
CA LEU A 25 2.59 -5.07 7.89
C LEU A 25 3.19 -5.66 6.62
N ILE A 26 3.52 -4.84 5.62
CA ILE A 26 4.11 -5.29 4.36
C ILE A 26 5.46 -5.97 4.59
N GLU A 27 6.34 -5.42 5.43
CA GLU A 27 7.61 -6.05 5.80
C GLU A 27 7.40 -7.44 6.45
N SER A 28 6.40 -7.57 7.34
CA SER A 28 6.05 -8.84 7.99
C SER A 28 5.54 -9.88 6.99
N LEU A 29 4.74 -9.44 6.02
CA LEU A 29 4.22 -10.31 4.96
C LEU A 29 5.33 -10.74 3.98
N LEU A 30 6.17 -9.80 3.52
CA LEU A 30 7.34 -10.14 2.70
C LEU A 30 8.23 -11.17 3.39
N ARG A 31 8.48 -11.00 4.69
CA ARG A 31 9.23 -11.98 5.50
C ARG A 31 8.56 -13.36 5.50
N SER A 32 7.25 -13.43 5.51
CA SER A 32 6.51 -14.70 5.51
C SER A 32 6.58 -15.42 4.15
N TYR A 33 6.59 -14.66 3.05
CA TYR A 33 6.57 -15.21 1.69
C TYR A 33 7.96 -15.43 1.09
N TYR A 34 8.92 -14.58 1.44
CA TYR A 34 10.27 -14.58 0.84
C TYR A 34 11.40 -14.77 1.85
N GLY A 35 11.08 -14.97 3.11
CA GLY A 35 12.06 -15.09 4.18
C GLY A 35 12.58 -13.76 4.73
N PRO A 36 13.52 -13.81 5.68
CA PRO A 36 14.08 -12.61 6.29
C PRO A 36 14.85 -11.78 5.25
N PRO A 37 14.92 -10.43 5.44
CA PRO A 37 15.71 -9.56 4.60
C PRO A 37 17.20 -9.83 4.77
N ASP A 38 18.00 -9.18 3.92
CA ASP A 38 19.48 -9.18 4.00
C ASP A 38 20.14 -10.57 3.73
N LYS A 39 19.45 -11.46 2.97
CA LYS A 39 20.04 -12.71 2.46
C LYS A 39 20.56 -12.50 1.03
N PRO A 40 21.86 -12.73 0.77
CA PRO A 40 22.45 -12.53 -0.56
C PRO A 40 21.84 -13.42 -1.65
N GLU A 41 21.33 -14.59 -1.27
CA GLU A 41 20.79 -15.61 -2.18
C GLU A 41 19.40 -15.29 -2.71
N SER A 42 18.72 -14.29 -2.14
CA SER A 42 17.34 -13.93 -2.47
C SER A 42 17.18 -12.47 -2.88
N ALA A 43 18.12 -11.93 -3.66
CA ALA A 43 17.97 -10.56 -4.16
C ALA A 43 16.77 -10.46 -5.13
N LEU A 44 15.61 -10.19 -4.57
CA LEU A 44 14.36 -10.02 -5.31
C LEU A 44 14.46 -8.79 -6.22
N ARG A 45 13.79 -8.84 -7.34
CA ARG A 45 13.46 -7.66 -8.14
C ARG A 45 12.06 -7.19 -7.74
N LEU A 46 12.00 -6.06 -7.09
CA LEU A 46 10.79 -5.51 -6.50
C LEU A 46 10.33 -4.26 -7.27
N LEU A 47 9.04 -4.12 -7.45
CA LEU A 47 8.41 -2.90 -7.95
C LEU A 47 7.56 -2.30 -6.84
N ASP A 48 7.83 -1.05 -6.48
CA ASP A 48 6.96 -0.23 -5.63
C ASP A 48 6.23 0.77 -6.53
N ILE A 49 4.96 0.53 -6.82
CA ILE A 49 4.14 1.34 -7.72
C ILE A 49 3.21 2.26 -6.93
N GLY A 50 3.21 3.55 -7.28
CA GLY A 50 2.66 4.60 -6.42
C GLY A 50 3.55 4.84 -5.20
N CYS A 51 4.87 4.86 -5.41
CA CYS A 51 5.87 4.90 -4.33
C CYS A 51 5.80 6.18 -3.46
N GLY A 52 5.10 7.21 -3.91
CA GLY A 52 4.94 8.47 -3.19
C GLY A 52 6.28 9.10 -2.83
N THR A 53 6.52 9.32 -1.54
CA THR A 53 7.78 9.91 -1.04
C THR A 53 8.86 8.88 -0.70
N GLY A 54 8.63 7.59 -1.02
CA GLY A 54 9.65 6.55 -1.08
C GLY A 54 9.94 5.82 0.23
N ALA A 55 9.16 6.01 1.29
CA ALA A 55 9.43 5.36 2.57
C ALA A 55 9.30 3.83 2.49
N MET A 56 8.31 3.32 1.75
CA MET A 56 8.18 1.88 1.56
C MET A 56 9.31 1.33 0.67
N SER A 57 9.63 2.00 -0.42
CA SER A 57 10.76 1.62 -1.29
C SER A 57 12.08 1.47 -0.53
N ALA A 58 12.39 2.42 0.37
CA ALA A 58 13.60 2.35 1.19
C ALA A 58 13.63 1.11 2.09
N ARG A 59 12.49 0.67 2.59
CA ARG A 59 12.35 -0.54 3.42
C ARG A 59 12.45 -1.82 2.57
N LEU A 60 11.84 -1.81 1.39
CA LEU A 60 11.89 -2.93 0.43
C LEU A 60 13.32 -3.24 -0.04
N ALA A 61 14.21 -2.24 -0.08
CA ALA A 61 15.60 -2.41 -0.49
C ALA A 61 16.37 -3.47 0.32
N ARG A 62 15.89 -3.82 1.50
CA ARG A 62 16.45 -4.90 2.33
C ARG A 62 16.20 -6.31 1.76
N TRP A 63 15.24 -6.48 0.87
CA TRP A 63 14.94 -7.77 0.21
C TRP A 63 15.53 -7.89 -1.18
N GLY A 64 16.02 -6.80 -1.76
CA GLY A 64 16.60 -6.85 -3.09
C GLY A 64 16.63 -5.52 -3.82
N ARG A 65 16.61 -5.59 -5.15
CA ARG A 65 16.64 -4.41 -6.02
C ARG A 65 15.22 -3.86 -6.22
N VAL A 66 14.99 -2.64 -5.77
CA VAL A 66 13.71 -1.96 -5.89
C VAL A 66 13.73 -0.99 -7.06
N VAL A 67 12.71 -1.04 -7.89
CA VAL A 67 12.30 0.04 -8.79
C VAL A 67 11.13 0.76 -8.13
N SER A 68 11.27 2.07 -7.92
CA SER A 68 10.24 2.92 -7.33
C SER A 68 9.58 3.71 -8.44
N ALA A 69 8.30 3.48 -8.67
CA ALA A 69 7.56 4.09 -9.76
C ALA A 69 6.38 4.92 -9.24
N ASP A 70 6.21 6.12 -9.81
CA ASP A 70 5.08 6.99 -9.49
C ASP A 70 4.73 7.83 -10.72
N PHE A 71 3.44 8.17 -10.88
CA PHE A 71 3.00 9.06 -11.95
C PHE A 71 3.42 10.51 -11.73
N SER A 72 3.58 10.92 -10.46
CA SER A 72 3.90 12.29 -10.07
C SER A 72 5.41 12.56 -10.07
N PRO A 73 5.92 13.48 -10.89
CA PRO A 73 7.31 13.92 -10.82
C PRO A 73 7.70 14.45 -9.43
N LEU A 74 6.75 15.05 -8.72
CA LEU A 74 6.97 15.58 -7.38
C LEU A 74 7.19 14.46 -6.36
N ALA A 75 6.43 13.36 -6.44
CA ALA A 75 6.66 12.17 -5.63
C ALA A 75 8.09 11.63 -5.82
N LEU A 76 8.52 11.52 -7.08
CA LEU A 76 9.87 11.06 -7.42
C LEU A 76 10.97 12.01 -6.91
N GLN A 77 10.72 13.33 -6.86
CA GLN A 77 11.66 14.28 -6.25
C GLN A 77 11.83 14.01 -4.74
N PHE A 78 10.74 13.75 -4.01
CA PHE A 78 10.82 13.39 -2.59
C PHE A 78 11.50 12.03 -2.39
N SER A 79 11.20 11.05 -3.22
CA SER A 79 11.87 9.75 -3.21
C SER A 79 13.38 9.89 -3.44
N ARG A 80 13.79 10.78 -4.35
CA ARG A 80 15.21 11.10 -4.57
C ARG A 80 15.86 11.75 -3.35
N ARG A 81 15.16 12.68 -2.67
CA ARG A 81 15.64 13.27 -1.41
C ARG A 81 15.83 12.23 -0.30
N ARG A 82 15.07 11.11 -0.35
CA ARG A 82 15.22 9.97 0.55
C ARG A 82 16.44 9.07 0.19
N GLY A 83 17.16 9.37 -0.88
CA GLY A 83 18.33 8.61 -1.32
C GLY A 83 18.01 7.46 -2.29
N LEU A 84 16.80 7.42 -2.84
CA LEU A 84 16.45 6.40 -3.83
C LEU A 84 16.94 6.84 -5.23
N HIS A 85 17.48 5.88 -5.99
CA HIS A 85 18.09 6.15 -7.30
C HIS A 85 17.35 5.46 -8.46
N ASN A 86 16.72 4.30 -8.24
CA ASN A 86 15.98 3.58 -9.28
C ASN A 86 14.53 4.11 -9.35
N LEU A 87 14.38 5.34 -9.85
CA LEU A 87 13.11 6.06 -9.91
C LEU A 87 12.61 6.09 -11.36
N VAL A 88 11.34 5.76 -11.56
CA VAL A 88 10.69 5.73 -12.88
C VAL A 88 9.37 6.49 -12.83
N GLY A 89 9.21 7.47 -13.72
CA GLY A 89 7.91 8.09 -13.98
C GLY A 89 7.04 7.11 -14.77
N ALA A 90 5.93 6.64 -14.19
CA ALA A 90 5.11 5.62 -14.82
C ALA A 90 3.62 5.79 -14.53
N ASP A 91 2.81 5.55 -15.56
CA ASP A 91 1.39 5.31 -15.42
C ASP A 91 1.19 3.82 -15.08
N ALA A 92 0.52 3.54 -13.95
CA ALA A 92 0.25 2.17 -13.52
C ALA A 92 -0.63 1.39 -14.50
N MET A 93 -1.42 2.09 -15.33
CA MET A 93 -2.25 1.48 -16.37
C MET A 93 -1.47 1.15 -17.66
N ASN A 94 -0.21 1.61 -17.78
CA ASN A 94 0.68 1.34 -18.92
C ASN A 94 2.15 1.40 -18.46
N LEU A 95 2.60 0.33 -17.82
CA LEU A 95 3.92 0.28 -17.19
C LEU A 95 5.06 0.15 -18.21
N PRO A 96 6.13 0.97 -18.14
CA PRO A 96 7.25 0.93 -19.08
C PRO A 96 8.24 -0.19 -18.76
N PHE A 97 7.74 -1.36 -18.37
CA PHE A 97 8.55 -2.52 -18.02
C PHE A 97 8.23 -3.71 -18.93
N GLN A 98 9.21 -4.59 -19.10
CA GLN A 98 9.01 -5.85 -19.81
C GLN A 98 8.13 -6.80 -19.00
N SER A 99 7.47 -7.74 -19.69
CA SER A 99 6.75 -8.84 -19.03
C SER A 99 7.69 -9.71 -18.20
N ASN A 100 7.18 -10.28 -17.11
CA ASN A 100 7.90 -11.24 -16.27
C ASN A 100 9.22 -10.70 -15.68
N GLN A 101 9.22 -9.45 -15.25
CA GLN A 101 10.43 -8.77 -14.79
C GLN A 101 10.59 -8.80 -13.26
N PHE A 102 9.51 -8.79 -12.49
CA PHE A 102 9.55 -8.62 -11.03
C PHE A 102 9.11 -9.88 -10.28
N ASP A 103 9.77 -10.13 -9.14
CA ASP A 103 9.41 -11.22 -8.21
C ASP A 103 8.26 -10.81 -7.30
N ALA A 104 8.20 -9.53 -6.92
CA ALA A 104 7.08 -8.98 -6.18
C ALA A 104 6.80 -7.52 -6.57
N LEU A 105 5.54 -7.14 -6.41
CA LEU A 105 5.01 -5.79 -6.62
C LEU A 105 4.28 -5.35 -5.36
N VAL A 106 4.55 -4.13 -4.91
CA VAL A 106 3.85 -3.49 -3.79
C VAL A 106 3.05 -2.30 -4.35
N ALA A 107 1.77 -2.23 -3.99
CA ALA A 107 0.85 -1.16 -4.38
C ALA A 107 0.02 -0.75 -3.16
N MET A 108 0.48 0.27 -2.44
CA MET A 108 -0.14 0.70 -1.19
C MET A 108 -1.00 1.94 -1.39
N ASP A 109 -2.33 1.78 -1.27
CA ASP A 109 -3.33 2.85 -1.43
C ASP A 109 -3.08 3.69 -2.68
N MET A 110 -3.02 3.00 -3.84
CA MET A 110 -2.83 3.65 -5.13
C MET A 110 -3.93 3.30 -6.16
N LEU A 111 -4.54 2.10 -6.07
CA LEU A 111 -5.57 1.66 -7.02
C LEU A 111 -6.81 2.54 -6.99
N GLU A 112 -7.16 3.09 -5.83
CA GLU A 112 -8.29 4.03 -5.65
C GLU A 112 -8.12 5.35 -6.40
N HIS A 113 -6.89 5.70 -6.79
CA HIS A 113 -6.59 6.91 -7.56
C HIS A 113 -6.72 6.72 -9.08
N LEU A 114 -6.89 5.48 -9.54
CA LEU A 114 -6.91 5.18 -10.96
C LEU A 114 -8.33 5.23 -11.53
N PRO A 115 -8.54 5.80 -12.71
CA PRO A 115 -9.83 5.72 -13.40
C PRO A 115 -10.16 4.27 -13.81
N ASP A 116 -9.17 3.51 -14.30
CA ASP A 116 -9.28 2.09 -14.65
C ASP A 116 -8.26 1.25 -13.86
N ASP A 117 -8.64 0.79 -12.68
CA ASP A 117 -7.83 -0.09 -11.84
C ASP A 117 -7.69 -1.51 -12.44
N ASN A 118 -8.63 -1.95 -13.29
CA ASN A 118 -8.49 -3.23 -13.99
C ASN A 118 -7.35 -3.19 -15.03
N ALA A 119 -7.14 -2.06 -15.70
CA ALA A 119 -5.99 -1.89 -16.57
C ALA A 119 -4.68 -2.01 -15.79
N ALA A 120 -4.58 -1.36 -14.62
CA ALA A 120 -3.41 -1.48 -13.77
C ALA A 120 -3.18 -2.93 -13.28
N LEU A 121 -4.23 -3.63 -12.87
CA LEU A 121 -4.10 -5.03 -12.45
C LEU A 121 -3.61 -5.95 -13.58
N ARG A 122 -4.04 -5.72 -14.83
CA ARG A 122 -3.49 -6.43 -16.00
C ARG A 122 -2.00 -6.13 -16.20
N GLU A 123 -1.57 -4.89 -16.03
CA GLU A 123 -0.17 -4.50 -16.11
C GLU A 123 0.65 -5.11 -14.96
N PHE A 124 0.11 -5.14 -13.73
CA PHE A 124 0.75 -5.82 -12.59
C PHE A 124 0.97 -7.31 -12.90
N HIS A 125 -0.06 -7.97 -13.43
CA HIS A 125 0.04 -9.35 -13.86
C HIS A 125 1.09 -9.53 -14.96
N ARG A 126 1.12 -8.64 -15.95
CA ARG A 126 2.07 -8.70 -17.08
C ARG A 126 3.52 -8.60 -16.60
N VAL A 127 3.82 -7.64 -15.73
CA VAL A 127 5.21 -7.36 -15.31
C VAL A 127 5.74 -8.31 -14.24
N LEU A 128 4.87 -8.96 -13.48
CA LEU A 128 5.27 -9.99 -12.52
C LEU A 128 5.71 -11.26 -13.24
N LYS A 129 6.72 -11.94 -12.70
CA LYS A 129 7.12 -13.27 -13.12
C LYS A 129 6.03 -14.30 -12.78
N PRO A 130 5.94 -15.44 -13.48
CA PRO A 130 5.15 -16.59 -13.01
C PRO A 130 5.55 -16.94 -11.56
N GLY A 131 4.55 -17.10 -10.69
CA GLY A 131 4.76 -17.27 -9.25
C GLY A 131 5.05 -15.99 -8.47
N GLY A 132 5.26 -14.85 -9.15
CA GLY A 132 5.43 -13.54 -8.52
C GLY A 132 4.15 -13.03 -7.84
N ARG A 133 4.30 -12.15 -6.85
CA ARG A 133 3.17 -11.72 -6.00
C ARG A 133 2.97 -10.22 -6.02
N VAL A 134 1.71 -9.83 -5.94
CA VAL A 134 1.32 -8.46 -5.64
C VAL A 134 0.88 -8.35 -4.18
N PHE A 135 1.35 -7.31 -3.49
CA PHE A 135 0.94 -6.90 -2.15
C PHE A 135 0.22 -5.56 -2.29
N ALA A 136 -1.10 -5.59 -2.23
CA ALA A 136 -1.91 -4.40 -2.42
C ALA A 136 -2.68 -4.04 -1.16
N THR A 137 -2.78 -2.75 -0.85
CA THR A 137 -3.74 -2.21 0.11
C THR A 137 -4.62 -1.18 -0.56
N VAL A 138 -5.89 -1.14 -0.15
CA VAL A 138 -6.88 -0.15 -0.63
C VAL A 138 -7.82 0.26 0.50
N PRO A 139 -8.38 1.48 0.50
CA PRO A 139 -9.36 1.91 1.49
C PRO A 139 -10.65 1.10 1.37
N ALA A 140 -11.16 0.63 2.53
CA ALA A 140 -12.39 -0.13 2.60
C ALA A 140 -13.62 0.78 2.68
N TYR A 141 -14.72 0.30 2.11
CA TYR A 141 -16.12 0.73 2.26
C TYR A 141 -16.44 2.18 1.88
N MET A 142 -17.34 2.35 0.93
CA MET A 142 -17.87 3.66 0.53
C MET A 142 -18.55 4.44 1.66
N HIS A 143 -19.11 3.78 2.69
CA HIS A 143 -19.69 4.47 3.84
C HIS A 143 -18.66 5.19 4.74
N LEU A 144 -17.35 4.89 4.57
CA LEU A 144 -16.25 5.61 5.21
C LEU A 144 -15.73 6.79 4.37
N TRP A 145 -16.33 7.06 3.22
CA TRP A 145 -15.95 8.18 2.36
C TRP A 145 -16.08 9.53 3.08
N SER A 146 -15.13 10.43 2.85
CA SER A 146 -15.07 11.74 3.48
C SER A 146 -14.31 12.74 2.63
N ASP A 147 -14.21 13.99 3.07
CA ASP A 147 -13.41 15.03 2.42
C ASP A 147 -11.91 14.68 2.32
N HIS A 148 -11.43 13.78 3.16
CA HIS A 148 -10.09 13.24 3.04
C HIS A 148 -9.89 12.48 1.73
N ASP A 149 -10.85 11.65 1.32
CA ASP A 149 -10.81 10.93 0.04
C ASP A 149 -10.84 11.91 -1.13
N VAL A 150 -11.68 12.95 -1.03
CA VAL A 150 -11.75 14.01 -2.05
C VAL A 150 -10.43 14.78 -2.16
N SER A 151 -9.82 15.14 -1.01
CA SER A 151 -8.53 15.86 -0.98
C SER A 151 -7.37 15.06 -1.56
N LEU A 152 -7.44 13.75 -1.45
CA LEU A 152 -6.49 12.81 -2.05
C LEU A 152 -6.83 12.43 -3.49
N MET A 153 -7.94 12.93 -4.03
CA MET A 153 -8.43 12.62 -5.39
C MET A 153 -8.70 11.12 -5.59
N HIS A 154 -9.29 10.47 -4.59
CA HIS A 154 -9.76 9.09 -4.74
C HIS A 154 -10.95 9.05 -5.69
N HIS A 155 -11.06 7.98 -6.46
CA HIS A 155 -12.26 7.68 -7.27
C HIS A 155 -13.22 6.76 -6.54
N ARG A 156 -12.70 5.90 -5.63
CA ARG A 156 -13.49 4.82 -5.00
C ARG A 156 -12.88 4.32 -3.70
N ARG A 157 -13.69 3.55 -2.97
CA ARG A 157 -13.28 2.65 -1.91
C ARG A 157 -13.84 1.27 -2.24
N TYR A 158 -13.25 0.23 -1.69
CA TYR A 158 -13.49 -1.15 -2.09
C TYR A 158 -14.26 -1.96 -1.04
N VAL A 159 -14.88 -3.06 -1.49
CA VAL A 159 -15.29 -4.17 -0.65
C VAL A 159 -14.51 -5.42 -1.05
N ARG A 160 -14.36 -6.37 -0.11
CA ARG A 160 -13.55 -7.58 -0.34
C ARG A 160 -13.99 -8.37 -1.58
N LYS A 161 -15.30 -8.51 -1.80
CA LYS A 161 -15.84 -9.24 -2.94
C LYS A 161 -15.39 -8.60 -4.26
N GLU A 162 -15.56 -7.30 -4.39
CA GLU A 162 -15.15 -6.55 -5.58
C GLU A 162 -13.64 -6.67 -5.82
N MET A 163 -12.83 -6.56 -4.76
CA MET A 163 -11.37 -6.72 -4.87
C MET A 163 -11.01 -8.13 -5.37
N ALA A 164 -11.67 -9.18 -4.84
CA ALA A 164 -11.46 -10.55 -5.28
C ALA A 164 -11.80 -10.74 -6.76
N GLU A 165 -12.93 -10.22 -7.20
CA GLU A 165 -13.39 -10.33 -8.59
C GLU A 165 -12.42 -9.64 -9.56
N ARG A 166 -11.93 -8.43 -9.21
CA ARG A 166 -10.97 -7.68 -10.04
C ARG A 166 -9.62 -8.40 -10.17
N PHE A 167 -9.07 -8.92 -9.06
CA PHE A 167 -7.82 -9.68 -9.10
C PHE A 167 -7.95 -10.97 -9.88
N ALA A 168 -9.04 -11.72 -9.68
CA ALA A 168 -9.30 -12.94 -10.45
C ALA A 168 -9.48 -12.65 -11.95
N ALA A 169 -10.20 -11.60 -12.32
CA ALA A 169 -10.36 -11.16 -13.71
C ALA A 169 -9.03 -10.75 -14.38
N ALA A 170 -8.06 -10.28 -13.60
CA ALA A 170 -6.72 -9.97 -14.09
C ALA A 170 -5.77 -11.19 -14.15
N GLY A 171 -6.24 -12.41 -13.80
CA GLY A 171 -5.46 -13.65 -13.87
C GLY A 171 -4.67 -13.99 -12.60
N PHE A 172 -4.99 -13.36 -11.49
CA PHE A 172 -4.33 -13.64 -10.21
C PHE A 172 -5.06 -14.71 -9.40
N GLU A 173 -4.29 -15.54 -8.72
CA GLU A 173 -4.75 -16.40 -7.63
C GLU A 173 -4.59 -15.67 -6.30
N ILE A 174 -5.67 -15.51 -5.54
CA ILE A 174 -5.63 -14.81 -4.25
C ILE A 174 -5.13 -15.76 -3.16
N GLU A 175 -4.00 -15.43 -2.55
CA GLU A 175 -3.43 -16.16 -1.42
C GLU A 175 -3.89 -15.60 -0.07
N LYS A 176 -4.16 -14.29 -0.01
CA LYS A 176 -4.68 -13.63 1.19
C LYS A 176 -5.58 -12.47 0.82
N LEU A 177 -6.75 -12.41 1.47
CA LEU A 177 -7.68 -11.29 1.36
C LEU A 177 -8.30 -10.99 2.73
N SER A 178 -7.83 -9.93 3.36
CA SER A 178 -8.18 -9.58 4.73
C SER A 178 -8.48 -8.10 4.85
N HIS A 179 -9.16 -7.72 5.92
CA HIS A 179 -9.09 -6.34 6.36
C HIS A 179 -7.93 -6.12 7.34
N THR A 180 -7.56 -4.87 7.55
CA THR A 180 -6.64 -4.40 8.60
C THR A 180 -7.24 -3.18 9.29
N MET A 181 -6.68 -2.79 10.43
CA MET A 181 -7.24 -1.76 11.32
C MET A 181 -8.66 -2.10 11.79
N MET A 182 -8.89 -3.37 12.16
CA MET A 182 -10.17 -3.87 12.64
C MET A 182 -10.54 -3.23 13.98
N LEU A 183 -9.58 -3.15 14.91
CA LEU A 183 -9.80 -2.60 16.24
C LEU A 183 -10.14 -1.10 16.22
N LEU A 184 -9.62 -0.37 15.25
CA LEU A 184 -9.89 1.06 15.09
C LEU A 184 -11.12 1.35 14.21
N TYR A 185 -11.65 0.35 13.52
CA TYR A 185 -12.77 0.52 12.61
C TYR A 185 -14.00 1.18 13.25
N PRO A 186 -14.48 0.77 14.46
CA PRO A 186 -15.66 1.40 15.07
C PRO A 186 -15.43 2.90 15.35
N VAL A 187 -14.22 3.25 15.81
CA VAL A 187 -13.86 4.65 16.12
C VAL A 187 -13.80 5.48 14.83
N VAL A 188 -13.15 4.94 13.78
CA VAL A 188 -13.07 5.61 12.48
C VAL A 188 -14.45 5.76 11.85
N ALA A 189 -15.28 4.71 11.89
CA ALA A 189 -16.64 4.74 11.35
C ALA A 189 -17.52 5.79 12.07
N LEU A 190 -17.45 5.86 13.38
CA LEU A 190 -18.15 6.87 14.18
C LEU A 190 -17.66 8.28 13.85
N GLN A 191 -16.33 8.47 13.82
CA GLN A 191 -15.73 9.76 13.47
C GLN A 191 -16.16 10.23 12.07
N ARG A 192 -16.14 9.32 11.07
CA ARG A 192 -16.55 9.64 9.69
C ARG A 192 -18.06 9.96 9.60
N ARG A 193 -18.88 9.31 10.43
CA ARG A 193 -20.31 9.60 10.50
C ARG A 193 -20.61 10.98 11.10
N LEU A 194 -19.86 11.37 12.14
CA LEU A 194 -20.07 12.64 12.87
C LEU A 194 -19.35 13.83 12.22
N ASN A 195 -18.15 13.61 11.66
CA ASN A 195 -17.25 14.66 11.15
C ASN A 195 -16.75 14.31 9.74
N LYS A 196 -17.62 14.45 8.72
CA LYS A 196 -17.21 14.20 7.32
C LYS A 196 -16.19 15.20 6.77
N THR A 197 -16.06 16.37 7.40
CA THR A 197 -15.39 17.57 6.87
C THR A 197 -13.93 17.74 7.26
N LYS A 198 -13.30 16.81 7.99
CA LYS A 198 -11.88 16.93 8.34
C LYS A 198 -11.00 16.16 7.35
N SER A 199 -10.32 16.87 6.46
CA SER A 199 -9.39 16.32 5.47
C SER A 199 -8.00 16.01 6.03
N THR A 200 -7.66 16.50 7.24
CA THR A 200 -6.30 16.37 7.79
C THR A 200 -6.17 15.22 8.78
N LEU A 201 -5.05 14.48 8.70
CA LEU A 201 -4.68 13.50 9.72
C LEU A 201 -4.53 14.19 11.08
N PRO A 202 -5.17 13.69 12.16
CA PRO A 202 -5.05 14.27 13.48
C PRO A 202 -3.60 14.14 13.97
N GLN A 203 -3.07 15.21 14.57
CA GLN A 203 -1.78 15.13 15.26
C GLN A 203 -2.00 14.58 16.67
N PHE A 204 -1.24 13.55 17.02
CA PHE A 204 -1.29 12.94 18.34
C PHE A 204 -0.01 13.26 19.11
N ALA A 205 -0.13 13.43 20.45
CA ALA A 205 1.02 13.46 21.32
C ALA A 205 1.83 12.16 21.22
N ALA A 206 3.14 12.25 21.43
CA ALA A 206 4.06 11.11 21.26
C ALA A 206 3.61 9.81 21.96
N PRO A 207 3.12 9.84 23.22
CA PRO A 207 2.66 8.61 23.88
C PRO A 207 1.42 7.98 23.21
N VAL A 208 0.49 8.80 22.72
CA VAL A 208 -0.71 8.31 22.00
C VAL A 208 -0.30 7.70 20.66
N ASN A 209 0.58 8.37 19.91
CA ASN A 209 1.12 7.86 18.67
C ASN A 209 1.85 6.51 18.86
N ALA A 210 2.64 6.37 19.93
CA ALA A 210 3.33 5.13 20.28
C ALA A 210 2.33 4.01 20.64
N ALA A 211 1.29 4.31 21.42
CA ALA A 211 0.24 3.35 21.77
C ALA A 211 -0.52 2.85 20.54
N LEU A 212 -0.90 3.76 19.62
CA LEU A 212 -1.55 3.40 18.35
C LEU A 212 -0.64 2.57 17.46
N THR A 213 0.66 2.91 17.40
CA THR A 213 1.66 2.10 16.67
C THR A 213 1.77 0.70 17.26
N GLY A 214 1.81 0.56 18.57
CA GLY A 214 1.82 -0.73 19.27
C GLY A 214 0.58 -1.56 18.99
N LEU A 215 -0.60 -0.94 19.10
CA LEU A 215 -1.89 -1.58 18.82
C LEU A 215 -1.96 -2.10 17.38
N PHE A 216 -1.60 -1.28 16.41
CA PHE A 216 -1.60 -1.68 15.00
C PHE A 216 -0.55 -2.75 14.69
N THR A 217 0.62 -2.69 15.34
CA THR A 217 1.65 -3.72 15.19
C THR A 217 1.19 -5.07 15.77
N ALA A 218 0.51 -5.07 16.93
CA ALA A 218 -0.07 -6.27 17.52
C ALA A 218 -1.19 -6.85 16.64
N GLU A 219 -2.08 -6.00 16.09
CA GLU A 219 -3.10 -6.42 15.14
C GLU A 219 -2.47 -7.06 13.90
N ASN A 220 -1.41 -6.47 13.35
CA ASN A 220 -0.69 -6.99 12.19
C ASN A 220 -0.07 -8.36 12.43
N ALA A 221 0.40 -8.65 13.64
CA ALA A 221 0.94 -9.97 14.01
C ALA A 221 -0.14 -11.06 13.93
N VAL A 222 -1.39 -10.71 14.26
CA VAL A 222 -2.56 -11.60 14.11
C VAL A 222 -3.04 -11.64 12.66
N ALA A 223 -3.14 -10.49 12.01
CA ALA A 223 -3.58 -10.33 10.60
C ALA A 223 -2.72 -11.14 9.62
N LYS A 224 -1.47 -11.40 9.95
CA LYS A 224 -0.58 -12.24 9.16
C LYS A 224 -1.14 -13.66 8.95
N ASN A 225 -1.72 -14.25 9.98
CA ASN A 225 -2.22 -15.63 9.96
C ASN A 225 -3.74 -15.72 9.82
N LEU A 226 -4.49 -14.73 10.28
CA LEU A 226 -5.95 -14.68 10.25
C LEU A 226 -6.45 -13.64 9.26
N ASN A 227 -7.61 -13.89 8.68
CA ASN A 227 -8.31 -12.91 7.85
C ASN A 227 -9.39 -12.22 8.68
N PHE A 228 -9.27 -10.90 8.84
CA PHE A 228 -10.26 -10.12 9.56
C PHE A 228 -11.49 -9.86 8.69
N PRO A 229 -12.72 -9.98 9.27
CA PRO A 229 -13.97 -9.84 8.54
C PRO A 229 -14.30 -8.39 8.14
N PHE A 230 -13.79 -7.41 8.88
CA PHE A 230 -13.98 -5.97 8.66
C PHE A 230 -12.75 -5.17 9.11
N GLY A 231 -12.64 -3.92 8.66
CA GLY A 231 -11.55 -3.01 9.00
C GLY A 231 -11.57 -1.76 8.10
N VAL A 232 -10.63 -0.87 8.29
CA VAL A 232 -10.56 0.42 7.55
C VAL A 232 -9.92 0.25 6.18
N THR A 233 -9.03 -0.74 6.02
CA THR A 233 -8.25 -1.01 4.81
C THR A 233 -8.42 -2.48 4.42
N ILE A 234 -8.44 -2.78 3.14
CA ILE A 234 -8.36 -4.14 2.60
C ILE A 234 -6.91 -4.41 2.20
N LEU A 235 -6.39 -5.55 2.63
CA LEU A 235 -5.13 -6.13 2.20
C LEU A 235 -5.42 -7.28 1.25
N CYS A 236 -4.78 -7.28 0.09
CA CYS A 236 -4.80 -8.37 -0.87
C CYS A 236 -3.36 -8.81 -1.20
N ILE A 237 -3.10 -10.11 -1.07
CA ILE A 237 -1.89 -10.73 -1.61
C ILE A 237 -2.35 -11.75 -2.63
N ALA A 238 -1.87 -11.60 -3.85
CA ALA A 238 -2.25 -12.45 -4.94
C ALA A 238 -1.04 -12.83 -5.81
N ARG A 239 -1.04 -14.05 -6.30
CA ARG A 239 0.05 -14.67 -7.04
C ARG A 239 -0.31 -14.72 -8.52
N LYS A 240 0.64 -14.41 -9.39
CA LYS A 240 0.54 -14.70 -10.81
C LYS A 240 0.68 -16.20 -11.04
N THR A 241 -0.32 -16.82 -11.66
CA THR A 241 -0.30 -18.23 -12.08
C THR A 241 0.47 -18.43 -13.36
#